data_50ea4e35c3024e5500dfb0be30db8fe5
#
_entry.id   50ea4e35c3024e5500dfb0be30db8fe5
#
_cell.length_a   1.000
_cell.length_b   1.000
_cell.length_c   1.000
_cell.angle_alpha   90.00
_cell.angle_beta   90.00
_cell.angle_gamma   90.00
#
_symmetry.space_group_name_H-M   'P 1'
#
loop_
_entity.id
_entity.type
_entity.pdbx_description
1 polymer ?
#
loop_
_entity_poly.entity_id
_entity_poly.type
_entity_poly.pdbx_seq_one_letter_code
_entity_poly.pdbx_strand_id
1 'polypeptide(L)'
;MLTYNCLPSFESDLKHLTPEQHAAFCRVVKRAFVPDLCAGRFRAGLRVKRVQCAEGILELSWSMGAGPAGRATWEYGRACHPGARHITWRRIGTHRILKHP
;
A
#
# COMPACT_ATOMS: atom_id res chain seq x y z
N MET A 1 -11.30 0.94 -13.41
CA MET A 1 -11.39 -0.19 -12.46
C MET A 1 -9.99 -0.56 -11.99
N LEU A 2 -9.84 -0.79 -10.71
CA LEU A 2 -8.58 -1.22 -10.11
C LEU A 2 -8.64 -2.71 -9.79
N THR A 3 -7.60 -3.44 -10.20
CA THR A 3 -7.38 -4.81 -9.76
C THR A 3 -6.08 -4.88 -8.96
N TYR A 4 -5.94 -5.90 -8.13
CA TYR A 4 -4.73 -6.06 -7.33
C TYR A 4 -4.44 -7.53 -7.02
N ASN A 5 -3.19 -7.78 -6.69
CA ASN A 5 -2.79 -9.03 -6.06
C ASN A 5 -1.80 -8.71 -4.93
N CYS A 6 -1.49 -9.72 -4.14
CA CYS A 6 -0.60 -9.60 -3.00
C CYS A 6 0.53 -10.60 -3.13
N LEU A 7 1.77 -10.16 -2.86
CA LEU A 7 2.87 -11.10 -2.73
C LEU A 7 2.70 -11.92 -1.43
N PRO A 8 3.28 -13.14 -1.38
CA PRO A 8 3.28 -13.93 -0.15
C PRO A 8 3.85 -13.17 1.05
N SER A 9 4.84 -12.31 0.84
CA SER A 9 5.41 -11.48 1.90
C SER A 9 4.39 -10.51 2.49
N PHE A 10 3.52 -9.93 1.66
CA PHE A 10 2.44 -9.06 2.12
C PHE A 10 1.43 -9.84 2.95
N GLU A 11 1.04 -11.01 2.48
CA GLU A 11 0.08 -11.87 3.21
C GLU A 11 0.66 -12.30 4.56
N SER A 12 1.96 -12.63 4.60
CA SER A 12 2.64 -12.96 5.85
C SER A 12 2.66 -11.77 6.80
N ASP A 13 2.94 -10.58 6.28
CA ASP A 13 2.94 -9.34 7.09
C ASP A 13 1.56 -9.06 7.70
N LEU A 14 0.48 -9.30 6.94
CA LEU A 14 -0.88 -9.06 7.43
C LEU A 14 -1.18 -9.85 8.71
N LYS A 15 -0.61 -11.03 8.85
CA LYS A 15 -0.82 -11.87 10.03
C LYS A 15 -0.25 -11.25 11.30
N HIS A 16 0.68 -10.30 11.18
CA HIS A 16 1.30 -9.63 12.32
C HIS A 16 0.56 -8.35 12.71
N LEU A 17 -0.45 -7.92 11.95
CA LEU A 17 -1.28 -6.79 12.31
C LEU A 17 -2.37 -7.22 13.28
N THR A 18 -2.72 -6.33 14.22
CA THR A 18 -3.91 -6.55 15.02
C THR A 18 -5.16 -6.40 14.16
N PRO A 19 -6.32 -6.96 14.59
CA PRO A 19 -7.57 -6.75 13.84
C PRO A 19 -7.90 -5.28 13.63
N GLU A 20 -7.61 -4.42 14.62
CA GLU A 20 -7.85 -2.97 14.53
C GLU A 20 -6.94 -2.32 13.50
N GLN A 21 -5.66 -2.70 13.47
CA GLN A 21 -4.71 -2.20 12.49
C GLN A 21 -5.11 -2.62 11.08
N HIS A 22 -5.49 -3.88 10.91
CA HIS A 22 -5.94 -4.40 9.63
C HIS A 22 -7.17 -3.64 9.13
N ALA A 23 -8.15 -3.41 10.02
CA ALA A 23 -9.35 -2.65 9.67
C ALA A 23 -9.03 -1.19 9.30
N ALA A 24 -8.09 -0.58 10.02
CA ALA A 24 -7.65 0.79 9.72
C ALA A 24 -7.01 0.88 8.35
N PHE A 25 -6.16 -0.08 7.99
CA PHE A 25 -5.54 -0.13 6.67
C PHE A 25 -6.60 -0.28 5.57
N CYS A 26 -7.55 -1.19 5.75
CA CYS A 26 -8.63 -1.40 4.78
C CYS A 26 -9.44 -0.13 4.56
N ARG A 27 -9.71 0.65 5.62
CA ARG A 27 -10.41 1.93 5.49
C ARG A 27 -9.60 2.94 4.68
N VAL A 28 -8.30 3.03 4.93
CA VAL A 28 -7.42 3.95 4.19
C VAL A 28 -7.39 3.57 2.72
N VAL A 29 -7.25 2.29 2.41
CA VAL A 29 -7.24 1.82 1.03
C VAL A 29 -8.56 2.17 0.34
N LYS A 30 -9.68 1.85 0.97
CA LYS A 30 -11.00 2.04 0.38
C LYS A 30 -11.37 3.52 0.22
N ARG A 31 -11.06 4.34 1.23
CA ARG A 31 -11.53 5.74 1.28
C ARG A 31 -10.57 6.75 0.68
N ALA A 32 -9.29 6.43 0.61
CA ALA A 32 -8.28 7.37 0.16
C ALA A 32 -7.43 6.82 -0.99
N PHE A 33 -6.80 5.67 -0.80
CA PHE A 33 -5.84 5.16 -1.77
C PHE A 33 -6.49 4.81 -3.10
N VAL A 34 -7.54 4.02 -3.10
CA VAL A 34 -8.20 3.59 -4.35
C VAL A 34 -8.79 4.78 -5.10
N PRO A 35 -9.55 5.69 -4.44
CA PRO A 35 -10.06 6.87 -5.15
C PRO A 35 -8.95 7.73 -5.74
N ASP A 36 -7.87 7.95 -5.00
CA ASP A 36 -6.76 8.79 -5.47
C ASP A 36 -5.99 8.11 -6.61
N LEU A 37 -5.73 6.80 -6.49
CA LEU A 37 -5.08 6.04 -7.55
C LEU A 37 -5.87 6.13 -8.86
N CYS A 38 -7.18 5.94 -8.78
CA CYS A 38 -8.05 6.02 -9.96
C CYS A 38 -8.11 7.44 -10.53
N ALA A 39 -8.01 8.46 -9.69
CA ALA A 39 -7.96 9.85 -10.15
C ALA A 39 -6.58 10.26 -10.68
N GLY A 40 -5.56 9.44 -10.45
CA GLY A 40 -4.19 9.73 -10.90
C GLY A 40 -3.44 10.72 -10.03
N ARG A 41 -3.93 11.01 -8.82
CA ARG A 41 -3.30 11.98 -7.92
C ARG A 41 -3.53 11.57 -6.47
N PHE A 42 -2.45 11.43 -5.71
CA PHE A 42 -2.53 11.07 -4.30
C PHE A 42 -2.57 12.30 -3.40
N ARG A 43 -3.47 12.28 -2.41
CA ARG A 43 -3.54 13.32 -1.39
C ARG A 43 -2.30 13.29 -0.50
N ALA A 44 -1.94 14.46 0.05
CA ALA A 44 -0.72 14.60 0.85
C ALA A 44 -0.72 13.69 2.10
N GLY A 45 -1.87 13.43 2.69
CA GLY A 45 -1.98 12.62 3.90
C GLY A 45 -1.55 11.17 3.72
N LEU A 46 -1.60 10.64 2.51
CA LEU A 46 -1.11 9.28 2.22
C LEU A 46 0.41 9.20 2.14
N ARG A 47 1.09 10.32 1.97
CA ARG A 47 2.54 10.41 1.86
C ARG A 47 3.11 9.40 0.86
N VAL A 48 2.48 9.29 -0.28
CA VAL A 48 2.95 8.39 -1.34
C VAL A 48 4.27 8.91 -1.89
N LYS A 49 5.25 8.02 -1.96
CA LYS A 49 6.56 8.33 -2.54
C LYS A 49 7.24 7.06 -3.03
N ARG A 50 8.26 7.23 -3.84
CA ARG A 50 9.08 6.10 -4.29
C ARG A 50 9.97 5.63 -3.14
N VAL A 51 10.10 4.32 -3.01
CA VAL A 51 11.06 3.76 -2.05
C VAL A 51 12.46 3.97 -2.60
N GLN A 52 13.34 4.53 -1.77
CA GLN A 52 14.75 4.67 -2.14
C GLN A 52 15.38 3.29 -2.27
N CYS A 53 16.30 3.11 -3.18
CA CYS A 53 17.02 1.86 -3.43
C CYS A 53 16.16 0.71 -3.97
N ALA A 54 14.93 0.98 -4.38
CA ALA A 54 14.04 -0.04 -4.92
C ALA A 54 13.24 0.55 -6.09
N GLU A 55 13.78 0.42 -7.28
CA GLU A 55 13.17 0.99 -8.48
C GLU A 55 11.79 0.39 -8.73
N GLY A 56 10.83 1.27 -9.08
CA GLY A 56 9.46 0.85 -9.41
C GLY A 56 8.58 0.56 -8.21
N ILE A 57 9.11 0.65 -6.99
CA ILE A 57 8.34 0.38 -5.78
C ILE A 57 7.99 1.70 -5.10
N LEU A 58 6.72 1.81 -4.69
CA LEU A 58 6.19 2.97 -4.00
C LEU A 58 5.78 2.60 -2.58
N GLU A 59 5.68 3.61 -1.72
CA GLU A 59 5.20 3.43 -0.35
C GLU A 59 4.09 4.43 -0.04
N LEU A 60 3.22 4.04 0.87
CA LEU A 60 2.27 4.95 1.50
C LEU A 60 2.40 4.82 3.01
N SER A 61 1.95 5.87 3.71
CA SER A 61 1.87 5.88 5.18
C SER A 61 0.42 5.81 5.60
N TRP A 62 0.16 5.12 6.69
CA TRP A 62 -1.18 5.05 7.26
C TRP A 62 -1.11 5.02 8.78
N SER A 63 -2.18 5.49 9.44
CA SER A 63 -2.19 5.55 10.90
C SER A 63 -2.54 4.19 11.48
N MET A 64 -1.66 3.69 12.36
CA MET A 64 -1.88 2.44 13.09
C MET A 64 -2.51 2.68 14.47
N GLY A 65 -2.94 3.92 14.74
CA GLY A 65 -3.42 4.32 16.05
C GLY A 65 -2.32 5.03 16.85
N ALA A 66 -2.21 4.72 18.14
CA ALA A 66 -1.11 5.26 18.95
C ALA A 66 0.21 4.62 18.50
N GLY A 67 1.26 5.42 18.38
CA GLY A 67 2.59 4.94 18.01
C GLY A 67 2.98 5.30 16.58
N PRO A 68 4.04 4.66 16.05
CA PRO A 68 4.54 4.97 14.71
C PRO A 68 3.53 4.70 13.62
N ALA A 69 3.57 5.51 12.57
CA ALA A 69 2.74 5.29 11.40
C ALA A 69 3.14 3.98 10.70
N GLY A 70 2.16 3.31 10.11
CA GLY A 70 2.40 2.15 9.28
C GLY A 70 2.89 2.55 7.88
N ARG A 71 3.45 1.57 7.20
CA ARG A 71 3.90 1.68 5.81
C ARG A 71 3.34 0.50 5.03
N ALA A 72 3.01 0.75 3.77
CA ALA A 72 2.70 -0.33 2.84
C ALA A 72 3.41 -0.02 1.53
N THR A 73 3.96 -1.06 0.90
CA THR A 73 4.67 -0.91 -0.37
C THR A 73 3.89 -1.62 -1.47
N TRP A 74 3.93 -1.04 -2.65
CA TRP A 74 3.30 -1.64 -3.82
C TRP A 74 4.07 -1.26 -5.09
N GLU A 75 3.73 -1.94 -6.17
CA GLU A 75 4.21 -1.60 -7.50
C GLU A 75 3.05 -1.65 -8.49
N TYR A 76 3.16 -0.87 -9.55
CA TYR A 76 2.21 -0.97 -10.64
C TYR A 76 2.47 -2.25 -11.42
N GLY A 77 1.39 -2.93 -11.80
CA GLY A 77 1.44 -4.11 -12.63
C GLY A 77 0.78 -3.85 -13.98
N ARG A 78 0.81 -4.88 -14.82
CA ARG A 78 0.17 -4.82 -16.14
C ARG A 78 -1.33 -5.04 -15.97
N ALA A 79 -2.13 -4.09 -16.43
CA ALA A 79 -3.57 -4.24 -16.44
C ALA A 79 -4.00 -5.29 -17.47
N CYS A 80 -5.02 -6.09 -17.12
CA CYS A 80 -5.57 -7.11 -18.00
C CYS A 80 -6.49 -6.52 -19.09
N HIS A 81 -7.01 -5.32 -18.85
CA HIS A 81 -7.96 -4.66 -19.75
C HIS A 81 -7.53 -3.21 -20.00
N PRO A 82 -7.78 -2.67 -21.19
CA PRO A 82 -7.53 -1.25 -21.47
C PRO A 82 -8.29 -0.36 -20.48
N GLY A 83 -7.63 0.68 -19.98
CA GLY A 83 -8.21 1.62 -19.01
C GLY A 83 -8.26 1.13 -17.58
N ALA A 84 -7.99 -0.15 -17.32
CA ALA A 84 -7.89 -0.68 -15.97
C ALA A 84 -6.50 -0.44 -15.41
N ARG A 85 -6.40 -0.35 -14.07
CA ARG A 85 -5.12 -0.26 -13.37
C ARG A 85 -4.93 -1.50 -12.53
N HIS A 86 -3.68 -1.95 -12.42
CA HIS A 86 -3.33 -3.10 -11.59
C HIS A 86 -2.15 -2.75 -10.71
N ILE A 87 -2.23 -3.16 -9.44
CA ILE A 87 -1.12 -3.03 -8.51
C ILE A 87 -0.84 -4.35 -7.81
N THR A 88 0.38 -4.49 -7.32
CA THR A 88 0.78 -5.61 -6.49
C THR A 88 1.22 -5.06 -5.14
N TRP A 89 0.54 -5.47 -4.06
CA TRP A 89 0.96 -5.18 -2.70
C TRP A 89 2.15 -6.05 -2.33
N ARG A 90 3.21 -5.44 -1.82
CA ARG A 90 4.47 -6.14 -1.55
C ARG A 90 4.75 -6.37 -0.08
N ARG A 91 4.67 -5.32 0.74
CA ARG A 91 4.91 -5.39 2.18
C ARG A 91 3.95 -4.48 2.92
N ILE A 92 3.68 -4.80 4.19
CA ILE A 92 2.93 -3.95 5.09
C ILE A 92 3.46 -4.13 6.51
N GLY A 93 3.59 -3.02 7.24
CA GLY A 93 4.08 -3.05 8.61
C GLY A 93 4.55 -1.68 9.05
N THR A 94 5.64 -1.66 9.83
CA THR A 94 6.29 -0.44 10.25
C THR A 94 7.35 -0.03 9.24
N HIS A 95 8.07 1.06 9.52
CA HIS A 95 9.19 1.51 8.69
C HIS A 95 10.23 0.41 8.41
N ARG A 96 10.28 -0.62 9.24
CA ARG A 96 11.23 -1.73 9.06
C ARG A 96 11.08 -2.46 7.72
N ILE A 97 9.89 -2.47 7.12
CA ILE A 97 9.68 -3.13 5.84
C ILE A 97 10.50 -2.50 4.72
N LEU A 98 10.92 -1.24 4.88
CA LEU A 98 11.69 -0.54 3.85
C LEU A 98 13.10 -1.09 3.65
N LYS A 99 13.57 -1.96 4.52
CA LYS A 99 14.83 -2.69 4.29
C LYS A 99 14.69 -3.72 3.18
N HIS A 100 13.50 -4.28 3.04
CA HIS A 100 13.18 -5.27 2.02
C HIS A 100 11.77 -4.98 1.49
N PRO A 101 11.61 -3.88 0.78
CA PRO A 101 10.30 -3.40 0.38
C PRO A 101 9.58 -4.28 -0.64
#